data_5050b744a548c3ccc4bb5a68d52e6cd7
#
_entry.id   5050b744a548c3ccc4bb5a68d52e6cd7
#
_cell.length_a   1.000
_cell.length_b   1.000
_cell.length_c   1.000
_cell.angle_alpha   90.00
_cell.angle_beta   90.00
_cell.angle_gamma   90.00
#
_symmetry.space_group_name_H-M   'P 1'
#
loop_
_entity.id
_entity.type
_entity.pdbx_description
1 polymer ?
#
loop_
_entity_poly.entity_id
_entity_poly.type
_entity_poly.pdbx_seq_one_letter_code
_entity_poly.pdbx_strand_id
1 'polypeptide(L)'
;PNPDAKKPGPYAEPPPGKVLRLGLLYGFSPKFDPASNPVDRALVDGLHARGYELGRNIMLEFRSAQGDPERLPELAAELVRLKVDVLVTRQTAPTLAAREATRTIPIVMLGVADPVGIGIIASLAHPGGNITGVSVNAAEISAKRVQLLQEAVPKLSRVAVLWNSTFKSMALSFQQIEMAAPSLRVTVQSVRVSSSDDFKQAFAAIGQGRPGGLIVLFGPMRGNDLPRIVEFVTSNRLPTVFELGQGVRGGGLMEFGPSVSD
;
A
#
# COMPACT_ATOMS: atom_id res chain seq x y z
N PRO A 1 4.06 -24.65 0.79
CA PRO A 1 2.78 -25.04 0.22
C PRO A 1 1.88 -25.51 1.34
N ASN A 2 0.78 -24.77 1.58
CA ASN A 2 -0.24 -25.14 2.56
C ASN A 2 -1.05 -26.31 1.99
N PRO A 3 -1.03 -27.52 2.59
CA PRO A 3 -1.76 -28.68 2.07
C PRO A 3 -3.30 -28.55 2.14
N ASP A 4 -3.80 -27.56 2.87
CA ASP A 4 -5.24 -27.28 3.02
C ASP A 4 -5.78 -26.18 2.08
N ALA A 5 -5.02 -25.75 1.10
CA ALA A 5 -5.53 -24.84 0.08
C ALA A 5 -6.71 -25.55 -0.63
N LYS A 6 -7.94 -25.21 -0.22
CA LYS A 6 -9.17 -25.68 -0.88
C LYS A 6 -8.98 -25.46 -2.39
N LYS A 7 -9.17 -26.54 -3.15
CA LYS A 7 -9.24 -26.44 -4.63
C LYS A 7 -10.22 -25.32 -4.95
N PRO A 8 -9.82 -24.34 -5.76
CA PRO A 8 -10.72 -23.27 -6.14
C PRO A 8 -12.01 -23.88 -6.72
N GLY A 9 -13.16 -23.37 -6.26
CA GLY A 9 -14.47 -23.77 -6.78
C GLY A 9 -14.56 -23.53 -8.29
N PRO A 10 -15.65 -23.94 -8.95
CA PRO A 10 -15.81 -23.81 -10.39
C PRO A 10 -15.85 -22.31 -10.78
N TYR A 11 -14.69 -21.75 -11.06
CA TYR A 11 -14.59 -20.44 -11.67
C TYR A 11 -14.97 -20.61 -13.14
N ALA A 12 -15.73 -19.65 -13.67
CA ALA A 12 -16.09 -19.65 -15.08
C ALA A 12 -14.80 -19.69 -15.93
N GLU A 13 -14.75 -20.65 -16.85
CA GLU A 13 -13.70 -20.70 -17.84
C GLU A 13 -13.72 -19.44 -18.73
N PRO A 14 -12.57 -19.07 -19.32
CA PRO A 14 -12.54 -17.95 -20.26
C PRO A 14 -13.61 -18.15 -21.33
N PRO A 15 -14.43 -17.10 -21.64
CA PRO A 15 -15.46 -17.22 -22.65
C PRO A 15 -14.84 -17.58 -24.00
N PRO A 16 -15.32 -18.63 -24.67
CA PRO A 16 -14.73 -19.11 -25.92
C PRO A 16 -14.75 -18.01 -26.99
N GLY A 17 -13.61 -17.82 -27.66
CA GLY A 17 -13.49 -16.86 -28.77
C GLY A 17 -13.36 -15.39 -28.35
N LYS A 18 -13.39 -15.04 -27.06
CA LYS A 18 -13.19 -13.66 -26.59
C LYS A 18 -11.79 -13.48 -26.01
N VAL A 19 -11.04 -12.50 -26.48
CA VAL A 19 -9.82 -12.02 -25.83
C VAL A 19 -10.22 -10.90 -24.86
N LEU A 20 -10.04 -11.13 -23.56
CA LEU A 20 -10.33 -10.12 -22.53
C LEU A 20 -9.21 -9.07 -22.45
N ARG A 21 -9.57 -7.83 -22.17
CA ARG A 21 -8.62 -6.75 -21.90
C ARG A 21 -8.62 -6.43 -20.41
N LEU A 22 -7.47 -6.63 -19.77
CA LEU A 22 -7.25 -6.30 -18.38
C LEU A 22 -6.44 -5.02 -18.27
N GLY A 23 -7.05 -3.96 -17.75
CA GLY A 23 -6.36 -2.70 -17.46
C GLY A 23 -5.68 -2.77 -16.10
N LEU A 24 -4.39 -2.44 -16.04
CA LEU A 24 -3.63 -2.33 -14.80
C LEU A 24 -3.28 -0.86 -14.56
N LEU A 25 -3.69 -0.29 -13.43
CA LEU A 25 -3.38 1.07 -13.03
C LEU A 25 -2.56 1.08 -11.74
N TYR A 26 -1.29 1.46 -11.83
CA TYR A 26 -0.36 1.47 -10.71
C TYR A 26 0.11 2.90 -10.39
N GLY A 27 0.39 3.13 -9.09
CA GLY A 27 0.91 4.42 -8.64
C GLY A 27 2.41 4.61 -8.88
N PHE A 28 3.21 3.55 -8.69
CA PHE A 28 4.68 3.69 -8.56
C PHE A 28 5.50 2.82 -9.51
N SER A 29 5.16 1.55 -9.66
CA SER A 29 5.98 0.61 -10.46
C SER A 29 6.08 1.11 -11.90
N PRO A 30 7.27 1.30 -12.46
CA PRO A 30 7.44 1.85 -13.81
C PRO A 30 6.98 0.88 -14.90
N LYS A 31 6.92 -0.41 -14.60
CA LYS A 31 6.50 -1.49 -15.50
C LYS A 31 5.76 -2.59 -14.75
N PHE A 32 4.98 -3.37 -15.46
CA PHE A 32 4.47 -4.65 -15.01
C PHE A 32 5.61 -5.68 -15.14
N ASP A 33 5.98 -6.34 -14.06
CA ASP A 33 7.15 -7.20 -14.02
C ASP A 33 6.95 -8.44 -13.13
N PRO A 34 6.30 -9.49 -13.64
CA PRO A 34 6.11 -10.73 -12.89
C PRO A 34 7.41 -11.46 -12.53
N ALA A 35 8.51 -11.15 -13.21
CA ALA A 35 9.80 -11.79 -12.92
C ALA A 35 10.40 -11.29 -11.59
N SER A 36 10.26 -10.01 -11.29
CA SER A 36 10.85 -9.40 -10.10
C SER A 36 9.84 -8.95 -9.05
N ASN A 37 8.57 -8.76 -9.41
CA ASN A 37 7.52 -8.28 -8.51
C ASN A 37 6.59 -9.44 -8.07
N PRO A 38 6.56 -9.81 -6.78
CA PRO A 38 5.73 -10.91 -6.29
C PRO A 38 4.23 -10.72 -6.55
N VAL A 39 3.72 -9.49 -6.44
CA VAL A 39 2.30 -9.18 -6.66
C VAL A 39 1.91 -9.37 -8.14
N ASP A 40 2.78 -8.90 -9.04
CA ASP A 40 2.56 -9.06 -10.48
C ASP A 40 2.62 -10.56 -10.87
N ARG A 41 3.54 -11.30 -10.24
CA ARG A 41 3.64 -12.76 -10.40
C ARG A 41 2.38 -13.45 -9.90
N ALA A 42 1.92 -13.15 -8.68
CA ALA A 42 0.72 -13.76 -8.12
C ALA A 42 -0.52 -13.50 -8.97
N LEU A 43 -0.62 -12.29 -9.58
CA LEU A 43 -1.71 -11.99 -10.53
C LEU A 43 -1.62 -12.90 -11.77
N VAL A 44 -0.44 -13.06 -12.36
CA VAL A 44 -0.25 -13.92 -13.54
C VAL A 44 -0.52 -15.39 -13.21
N ASP A 45 0.03 -15.89 -12.10
CA ASP A 45 -0.15 -17.26 -11.66
C ASP A 45 -1.63 -17.56 -11.36
N GLY A 46 -2.33 -16.62 -10.71
CA GLY A 46 -3.75 -16.72 -10.43
C GLY A 46 -4.64 -16.70 -11.69
N LEU A 47 -4.28 -15.93 -12.70
CA LEU A 47 -4.94 -15.92 -14.00
C LEU A 47 -4.68 -17.25 -14.76
N HIS A 48 -3.43 -17.68 -14.80
CA HIS A 48 -3.03 -18.92 -15.46
C HIS A 48 -3.73 -20.14 -14.83
N ALA A 49 -3.79 -20.22 -13.50
CA ALA A 49 -4.50 -21.29 -12.78
C ALA A 49 -6.00 -21.37 -13.12
N ARG A 50 -6.55 -20.33 -13.76
CA ARG A 50 -7.96 -20.23 -14.22
C ARG A 50 -8.10 -20.28 -15.74
N GLY A 51 -7.05 -20.68 -16.46
CA GLY A 51 -7.05 -20.83 -17.91
C GLY A 51 -6.89 -19.53 -18.69
N TYR A 52 -6.54 -18.41 -18.01
CA TYR A 52 -6.21 -17.17 -18.70
C TYR A 52 -4.72 -17.11 -19.02
N GLU A 53 -4.41 -16.97 -20.30
CA GLU A 53 -3.02 -16.93 -20.81
C GLU A 53 -2.76 -15.56 -21.45
N LEU A 54 -1.74 -14.85 -20.95
CA LEU A 54 -1.33 -13.55 -21.49
C LEU A 54 -0.92 -13.68 -22.97
N GLY A 55 -1.47 -12.81 -23.81
CA GLY A 55 -1.23 -12.78 -25.24
C GLY A 55 -2.05 -13.80 -26.05
N ARG A 56 -2.81 -14.69 -25.40
CA ARG A 56 -3.69 -15.66 -26.05
C ARG A 56 -5.17 -15.32 -25.88
N ASN A 57 -5.67 -15.35 -24.66
CA ASN A 57 -7.08 -15.07 -24.36
C ASN A 57 -7.26 -13.91 -23.37
N ILE A 58 -6.17 -13.29 -22.91
CA ILE A 58 -6.16 -12.05 -22.12
C ILE A 58 -5.02 -11.14 -22.57
N MET A 59 -5.32 -9.85 -22.73
CA MET A 59 -4.34 -8.79 -23.04
C MET A 59 -4.24 -7.83 -21.86
N LEU A 60 -3.02 -7.38 -21.54
CA LEU A 60 -2.75 -6.40 -20.49
C LEU A 60 -2.55 -5.01 -21.08
N GLU A 61 -3.27 -4.05 -20.53
CA GLU A 61 -3.10 -2.63 -20.76
C GLU A 61 -2.55 -1.99 -19.49
N PHE A 62 -1.24 -1.80 -19.44
CA PHE A 62 -0.58 -1.28 -18.24
C PHE A 62 -0.39 0.23 -18.29
N ARG A 63 -0.76 0.90 -17.21
CA ARG A 63 -0.50 2.32 -16.97
C ARG A 63 0.07 2.53 -15.58
N SER A 64 1.04 3.42 -15.48
CA SER A 64 1.64 3.79 -14.19
C SER A 64 1.88 5.29 -14.10
N ALA A 65 1.53 5.83 -12.95
CA ALA A 65 1.82 7.22 -12.60
C ALA A 65 3.30 7.47 -12.27
N GLN A 66 4.09 6.42 -12.04
CA GLN A 66 5.53 6.51 -11.73
C GLN A 66 5.85 7.45 -10.55
N GLY A 67 4.96 7.48 -9.56
CA GLY A 67 5.10 8.31 -8.38
C GLY A 67 4.49 9.72 -8.49
N ASP A 68 3.92 10.07 -9.63
CA ASP A 68 3.22 11.35 -9.84
C ASP A 68 1.70 11.12 -9.79
N PRO A 69 1.01 11.40 -8.67
CA PRO A 69 -0.41 11.15 -8.51
C PRO A 69 -1.29 12.00 -9.43
N GLU A 70 -0.82 13.16 -9.91
CA GLU A 70 -1.57 14.05 -10.80
C GLU A 70 -1.85 13.40 -12.16
N ARG A 71 -1.07 12.41 -12.56
CA ARG A 71 -1.26 11.65 -13.79
C ARG A 71 -2.37 10.59 -13.71
N LEU A 72 -2.76 10.19 -12.51
CA LEU A 72 -3.70 9.07 -12.32
C LEU A 72 -5.07 9.28 -12.98
N PRO A 73 -5.70 10.46 -12.92
CA PRO A 73 -7.00 10.67 -13.58
C PRO A 73 -6.95 10.46 -15.10
N GLU A 74 -5.90 10.97 -15.76
CA GLU A 74 -5.72 10.81 -17.20
C GLU A 74 -5.46 9.36 -17.57
N LEU A 75 -4.57 8.67 -16.85
CA LEU A 75 -4.25 7.26 -17.08
C LEU A 75 -5.45 6.34 -16.86
N ALA A 76 -6.29 6.63 -15.86
CA ALA A 76 -7.54 5.91 -15.65
C ALA A 76 -8.52 6.12 -16.82
N ALA A 77 -8.68 7.37 -17.29
CA ALA A 77 -9.51 7.69 -18.44
C ALA A 77 -9.02 7.04 -19.73
N GLU A 78 -7.71 6.89 -19.94
CA GLU A 78 -7.13 6.15 -21.05
C GLU A 78 -7.58 4.68 -21.05
N LEU A 79 -7.46 4.00 -19.88
CA LEU A 79 -7.90 2.60 -19.76
C LEU A 79 -9.39 2.44 -20.03
N VAL A 80 -10.20 3.38 -19.58
CA VAL A 80 -11.64 3.41 -19.90
C VAL A 80 -11.88 3.58 -21.42
N ARG A 81 -11.15 4.48 -22.08
CA ARG A 81 -11.24 4.66 -23.54
C ARG A 81 -10.81 3.42 -24.33
N LEU A 82 -9.86 2.65 -23.82
CA LEU A 82 -9.44 1.36 -24.38
C LEU A 82 -10.49 0.25 -24.20
N LYS A 83 -11.59 0.55 -23.50
CA LYS A 83 -12.70 -0.38 -23.24
C LYS A 83 -12.20 -1.69 -22.61
N VAL A 84 -11.38 -1.58 -21.58
CA VAL A 84 -10.94 -2.75 -20.81
C VAL A 84 -12.14 -3.44 -20.19
N ASP A 85 -12.13 -4.77 -20.12
CA ASP A 85 -13.20 -5.55 -19.50
C ASP A 85 -13.18 -5.49 -17.97
N VAL A 86 -11.98 -5.33 -17.39
CA VAL A 86 -11.74 -5.21 -15.94
C VAL A 86 -10.58 -4.27 -15.70
N LEU A 87 -10.67 -3.45 -14.66
CA LEU A 87 -9.56 -2.65 -14.13
C LEU A 87 -9.00 -3.30 -12.87
N VAL A 88 -7.70 -3.53 -12.83
CA VAL A 88 -6.99 -3.88 -11.59
C VAL A 88 -6.19 -2.65 -11.15
N THR A 89 -6.41 -2.22 -9.93
CA THR A 89 -5.74 -1.05 -9.36
C THR A 89 -4.88 -1.46 -8.18
N ARG A 90 -3.70 -0.90 -8.05
CA ARG A 90 -2.80 -1.18 -6.92
C ARG A 90 -2.67 0.05 -6.04
N GLN A 91 -3.03 -0.10 -4.76
CA GLN A 91 -3.05 0.96 -3.74
C GLN A 91 -4.25 1.93 -3.86
N THR A 92 -4.35 2.85 -2.89
CA THR A 92 -5.52 3.73 -2.71
C THR A 92 -5.71 4.75 -3.82
N ALA A 93 -4.65 5.49 -4.20
CA ALA A 93 -4.76 6.58 -5.17
C ALA A 93 -5.19 6.12 -6.57
N PRO A 94 -4.59 5.06 -7.16
CA PRO A 94 -5.08 4.49 -8.42
C PRO A 94 -6.53 4.00 -8.36
N THR A 95 -6.95 3.42 -7.21
CA THR A 95 -8.33 2.95 -7.03
C THR A 95 -9.32 4.11 -7.03
N LEU A 96 -8.98 5.20 -6.35
CA LEU A 96 -9.80 6.42 -6.36
C LEU A 96 -9.92 7.00 -7.78
N ALA A 97 -8.82 7.10 -8.51
CA ALA A 97 -8.83 7.60 -9.88
C ALA A 97 -9.68 6.71 -10.82
N ALA A 98 -9.55 5.39 -10.71
CA ALA A 98 -10.36 4.46 -11.47
C ALA A 98 -11.86 4.57 -11.12
N ARG A 99 -12.21 4.73 -9.84
CA ARG A 99 -13.58 4.96 -9.37
C ARG A 99 -14.20 6.20 -9.98
N GLU A 100 -13.45 7.29 -10.08
CA GLU A 100 -13.93 8.52 -10.70
C GLU A 100 -14.07 8.40 -12.23
N ALA A 101 -13.21 7.59 -12.87
CA ALA A 101 -13.21 7.41 -14.31
C ALA A 101 -14.34 6.50 -14.83
N THR A 102 -14.83 5.55 -14.02
CA THR A 102 -15.89 4.62 -14.43
C THR A 102 -16.77 4.15 -13.28
N ARG A 103 -18.08 3.94 -13.58
CA ARG A 103 -19.05 3.34 -12.66
C ARG A 103 -19.54 1.97 -13.16
N THR A 104 -19.07 1.54 -14.33
CA THR A 104 -19.58 0.33 -15.01
C THR A 104 -18.52 -0.74 -15.22
N ILE A 105 -17.28 -0.36 -15.52
CA ILE A 105 -16.18 -1.33 -15.64
C ILE A 105 -15.86 -1.87 -14.24
N PRO A 106 -15.86 -3.20 -14.03
CA PRO A 106 -15.45 -3.79 -12.76
C PRO A 106 -14.03 -3.38 -12.38
N ILE A 107 -13.85 -2.98 -11.12
CA ILE A 107 -12.56 -2.60 -10.55
C ILE A 107 -12.18 -3.59 -9.46
N VAL A 108 -11.02 -4.22 -9.61
CA VAL A 108 -10.41 -5.09 -8.59
C VAL A 108 -9.28 -4.31 -7.91
N MET A 109 -9.51 -3.87 -6.69
CA MET A 109 -8.51 -3.16 -5.90
C MET A 109 -7.56 -4.13 -5.20
N LEU A 110 -6.25 -3.84 -5.25
CA LEU A 110 -5.21 -4.59 -4.56
C LEU A 110 -4.52 -3.70 -3.53
N GLY A 111 -4.59 -4.12 -2.26
CA GLY A 111 -3.86 -3.47 -1.17
C GLY A 111 -4.33 -2.05 -0.84
N VAL A 112 -5.64 -1.81 -0.90
CA VAL A 112 -6.22 -0.53 -0.45
C VAL A 112 -6.33 -0.53 1.07
N ALA A 113 -5.80 0.51 1.71
CA ALA A 113 -5.93 0.70 3.13
C ALA A 113 -7.31 1.27 3.48
N ASP A 114 -8.03 0.59 4.38
CA ASP A 114 -9.35 0.99 4.90
C ASP A 114 -10.34 1.48 3.82
N PRO A 115 -10.71 0.64 2.84
CA PRO A 115 -11.57 1.06 1.72
C PRO A 115 -12.97 1.46 2.16
N VAL A 116 -13.43 1.01 3.33
CA VAL A 116 -14.72 1.40 3.92
C VAL A 116 -14.60 2.79 4.54
N GLY A 117 -13.61 3.03 5.40
CA GLY A 117 -13.43 4.32 6.07
C GLY A 117 -13.15 5.49 5.12
N ILE A 118 -12.51 5.21 3.97
CA ILE A 118 -12.30 6.23 2.93
C ILE A 118 -13.44 6.29 1.89
N GLY A 119 -14.50 5.47 2.07
CA GLY A 119 -15.70 5.52 1.24
C GLY A 119 -15.52 4.99 -0.19
N ILE A 120 -14.62 4.04 -0.40
CA ILE A 120 -14.46 3.35 -1.71
C ILE A 120 -15.55 2.29 -1.88
N ILE A 121 -15.84 1.53 -0.82
CA ILE A 121 -16.85 0.47 -0.78
C ILE A 121 -17.74 0.65 0.45
N ALA A 122 -18.95 0.09 0.43
CA ALA A 122 -19.90 0.18 1.54
C ALA A 122 -19.48 -0.69 2.74
N SER A 123 -19.04 -1.93 2.48
CA SER A 123 -18.47 -2.84 3.49
C SER A 123 -17.56 -3.87 2.80
N LEU A 124 -16.74 -4.58 3.59
CA LEU A 124 -15.86 -5.63 3.04
C LEU A 124 -16.67 -6.83 2.52
N ALA A 125 -17.77 -7.18 3.20
CA ALA A 125 -18.62 -8.31 2.78
C ALA A 125 -19.54 -7.95 1.61
N HIS A 126 -19.99 -6.68 1.54
CA HIS A 126 -20.90 -6.18 0.50
C HIS A 126 -20.39 -4.84 -0.03
N PRO A 127 -19.48 -4.86 -1.01
CA PRO A 127 -18.87 -3.63 -1.55
C PRO A 127 -19.88 -2.63 -2.12
N GLY A 128 -21.00 -3.09 -2.70
CA GLY A 128 -22.15 -2.27 -3.07
C GLY A 128 -22.05 -1.50 -4.39
N GLY A 129 -20.99 -1.73 -5.18
CA GLY A 129 -20.77 -1.06 -6.47
C GLY A 129 -19.96 -1.92 -7.45
N ASN A 130 -19.27 -1.27 -8.37
CA ASN A 130 -18.39 -1.93 -9.35
C ASN A 130 -16.96 -2.19 -8.83
N ILE A 131 -16.71 -1.99 -7.53
CA ILE A 131 -15.38 -2.16 -6.91
C ILE A 131 -15.41 -3.34 -5.95
N THR A 132 -14.45 -4.24 -6.08
CA THR A 132 -14.17 -5.35 -5.16
C THR A 132 -12.65 -5.53 -5.04
N GLY A 133 -12.18 -6.45 -4.19
CA GLY A 133 -10.77 -6.80 -4.12
C GLY A 133 -10.25 -7.04 -2.72
N VAL A 134 -8.96 -6.82 -2.53
CA VAL A 134 -8.23 -7.10 -1.29
C VAL A 134 -7.85 -5.79 -0.59
N SER A 135 -8.24 -5.67 0.67
CA SER A 135 -7.85 -4.56 1.54
C SER A 135 -6.70 -4.94 2.47
N VAL A 136 -5.99 -3.94 2.95
CA VAL A 136 -5.03 -4.08 4.06
C VAL A 136 -5.69 -3.57 5.33
N ASN A 137 -5.65 -4.35 6.41
CA ASN A 137 -6.12 -3.88 7.72
C ASN A 137 -5.10 -2.94 8.36
N ALA A 138 -5.06 -1.71 7.87
CA ALA A 138 -4.07 -0.72 8.30
C ALA A 138 -4.22 -0.30 9.76
N ALA A 139 -5.44 -0.35 10.31
CA ALA A 139 -5.73 0.07 11.67
C ALA A 139 -5.07 -0.86 12.71
N GLU A 140 -5.35 -2.16 12.62
CA GLU A 140 -4.80 -3.17 13.52
C GLU A 140 -3.27 -3.25 13.40
N ILE A 141 -2.76 -3.20 12.19
CA ILE A 141 -1.33 -3.19 11.89
C ILE A 141 -0.65 -1.95 12.51
N SER A 142 -1.31 -0.79 12.47
CA SER A 142 -0.77 0.47 13.00
C SER A 142 -0.60 0.44 14.52
N ALA A 143 -1.61 -0.06 15.25
CA ALA A 143 -1.52 -0.25 16.70
C ALA A 143 -0.43 -1.25 17.09
N LYS A 144 -0.31 -2.35 16.33
CA LYS A 144 0.69 -3.39 16.58
C LYS A 144 2.13 -2.89 16.44
N ARG A 145 2.38 -1.91 15.54
CA ARG A 145 3.71 -1.30 15.42
C ARG A 145 4.18 -0.64 16.72
N VAL A 146 3.27 0.05 17.42
CA VAL A 146 3.59 0.68 18.73
C VAL A 146 3.92 -0.39 19.76
N GLN A 147 3.12 -1.47 19.83
CA GLN A 147 3.33 -2.59 20.75
C GLN A 147 4.69 -3.24 20.52
N LEU A 148 5.01 -3.57 19.27
CA LEU A 148 6.30 -4.19 18.92
C LEU A 148 7.49 -3.30 19.29
N LEU A 149 7.34 -1.98 19.08
CA LEU A 149 8.39 -1.04 19.47
C LEU A 149 8.55 -0.98 21.00
N GLN A 150 7.46 -1.09 21.77
CA GLN A 150 7.52 -1.18 23.24
C GLN A 150 8.16 -2.49 23.72
N GLU A 151 7.87 -3.61 23.05
CA GLU A 151 8.49 -4.90 23.35
C GLU A 151 10.01 -4.84 23.14
N ALA A 152 10.46 -4.16 22.08
CA ALA A 152 11.88 -4.00 21.76
C ALA A 152 12.59 -2.93 22.60
N VAL A 153 11.86 -1.93 23.08
CA VAL A 153 12.40 -0.79 23.85
C VAL A 153 11.69 -0.70 25.19
N PRO A 154 12.21 -1.39 26.24
CA PRO A 154 11.65 -1.31 27.57
C PRO A 154 11.59 0.15 28.05
N LYS A 155 10.45 0.58 28.61
CA LYS A 155 10.17 1.95 29.08
C LYS A 155 9.93 2.97 27.96
N LEU A 156 9.60 2.57 26.74
CA LEU A 156 9.18 3.48 25.70
C LEU A 156 7.94 4.28 26.16
N SER A 157 8.11 5.58 26.31
CA SER A 157 7.05 6.51 26.74
C SER A 157 6.70 7.56 25.68
N ARG A 158 7.56 7.71 24.67
CA ARG A 158 7.37 8.65 23.57
C ARG A 158 7.84 8.03 22.26
N VAL A 159 7.01 8.12 21.23
CA VAL A 159 7.31 7.67 19.88
C VAL A 159 7.07 8.80 18.89
N ALA A 160 7.98 9.00 17.95
CA ALA A 160 7.72 9.84 16.78
C ALA A 160 7.10 8.99 15.67
N VAL A 161 6.21 9.57 14.89
CA VAL A 161 5.63 8.95 13.70
C VAL A 161 5.91 9.86 12.52
N LEU A 162 6.77 9.41 11.62
CA LEU A 162 7.10 10.08 10.37
C LEU A 162 6.16 9.59 9.27
N TRP A 163 5.40 10.50 8.67
CA TRP A 163 4.39 10.15 7.68
C TRP A 163 4.17 11.25 6.64
N ASN A 164 3.75 10.85 5.43
CA ASN A 164 3.46 11.79 4.36
C ASN A 164 2.00 12.25 4.43
N SER A 165 1.80 13.55 4.68
CA SER A 165 0.47 14.16 4.89
C SER A 165 -0.34 14.35 3.61
N THR A 166 0.26 14.17 2.44
CA THR A 166 -0.46 14.25 1.15
C THR A 166 -1.28 12.99 0.86
N PHE A 167 -1.04 11.90 1.59
CA PHE A 167 -1.75 10.64 1.42
C PHE A 167 -2.80 10.41 2.50
N LYS A 168 -4.07 10.36 2.10
CA LYS A 168 -5.21 10.14 3.00
C LYS A 168 -5.07 8.82 3.78
N SER A 169 -4.56 7.77 3.16
CA SER A 169 -4.32 6.48 3.83
C SER A 169 -3.31 6.58 4.97
N MET A 170 -2.30 7.45 4.85
CA MET A 170 -1.34 7.66 5.93
C MET A 170 -1.89 8.47 7.07
N ALA A 171 -2.72 9.45 6.77
CA ALA A 171 -3.45 10.18 7.81
C ALA A 171 -4.31 9.22 8.64
N LEU A 172 -4.99 8.26 8.00
CA LEU A 172 -5.76 7.24 8.71
C LEU A 172 -4.87 6.31 9.54
N SER A 173 -3.76 5.83 8.98
CA SER A 173 -2.80 5.00 9.73
C SER A 173 -2.21 5.75 10.94
N PHE A 174 -1.91 7.04 10.78
CA PHE A 174 -1.46 7.90 11.87
C PHE A 174 -2.55 8.06 12.95
N GLN A 175 -3.80 8.33 12.57
CA GLN A 175 -4.92 8.42 13.51
C GLN A 175 -5.10 7.13 14.32
N GLN A 176 -4.94 5.96 13.70
CA GLN A 176 -5.01 4.68 14.42
C GLN A 176 -3.89 4.51 15.45
N ILE A 177 -2.67 4.96 15.13
CA ILE A 177 -1.57 5.00 16.10
C ILE A 177 -1.93 5.95 17.26
N GLU A 178 -2.41 7.14 16.95
CA GLU A 178 -2.79 8.17 17.92
C GLU A 178 -3.91 7.69 18.86
N MET A 179 -4.90 6.99 18.31
CA MET A 179 -5.99 6.39 19.09
C MET A 179 -5.53 5.24 19.99
N ALA A 180 -4.57 4.42 19.54
CA ALA A 180 -4.04 3.30 20.32
C ALA A 180 -3.05 3.73 21.41
N ALA A 181 -2.35 4.84 21.23
CA ALA A 181 -1.27 5.29 22.08
C ALA A 181 -1.64 5.46 23.57
N PRO A 182 -2.81 6.00 23.96
CA PRO A 182 -3.19 6.13 25.37
C PRO A 182 -3.28 4.79 26.09
N SER A 183 -3.85 3.76 25.48
CA SER A 183 -3.94 2.41 26.08
C SER A 183 -2.57 1.78 26.28
N LEU A 184 -1.60 2.15 25.46
CA LEU A 184 -0.21 1.72 25.51
C LEU A 184 0.67 2.63 26.39
N ARG A 185 0.10 3.70 26.97
CA ARG A 185 0.83 4.71 27.78
C ARG A 185 2.02 5.33 27.04
N VAL A 186 1.85 5.60 25.75
CA VAL A 186 2.84 6.21 24.89
C VAL A 186 2.34 7.56 24.39
N THR A 187 3.22 8.58 24.44
CA THR A 187 2.96 9.88 23.80
C THR A 187 3.42 9.83 22.35
N VAL A 188 2.58 10.27 21.43
CA VAL A 188 2.88 10.31 19.99
C VAL A 188 3.28 11.71 19.56
N GLN A 189 4.41 11.81 18.89
CA GLN A 189 4.85 13.00 18.18
C GLN A 189 4.58 12.84 16.68
N SER A 190 3.66 13.62 16.14
CA SER A 190 3.40 13.67 14.70
C SER A 190 4.50 14.43 13.97
N VAL A 191 5.15 13.79 13.00
CA VAL A 191 6.17 14.40 12.14
C VAL A 191 5.71 14.24 10.70
N ARG A 192 5.16 15.32 10.14
CA ARG A 192 4.59 15.34 8.80
C ARG A 192 5.63 15.78 7.78
N VAL A 193 5.62 15.12 6.63
CA VAL A 193 6.33 15.52 5.43
C VAL A 193 5.34 15.58 4.25
N SER A 194 5.57 16.42 3.30
CA SER A 194 4.81 16.53 2.05
C SER A 194 5.70 16.34 0.82
N SER A 195 6.99 16.60 1.00
CA SER A 195 8.00 16.47 -0.04
C SER A 195 9.35 16.02 0.55
N SER A 196 10.31 15.72 -0.33
CA SER A 196 11.69 15.37 0.07
C SER A 196 12.44 16.54 0.75
N ASP A 197 11.98 17.77 0.54
CA ASP A 197 12.62 18.97 1.12
C ASP A 197 12.30 19.11 2.61
N ASP A 198 11.19 18.52 3.07
CA ASP A 198 10.75 18.61 4.45
C ASP A 198 11.61 17.78 5.42
N PHE A 199 12.38 16.79 4.93
CA PHE A 199 13.12 15.86 5.78
C PHE A 199 14.13 16.54 6.71
N LYS A 200 14.78 17.60 6.28
CA LYS A 200 15.72 18.34 7.15
C LYS A 200 15.03 18.87 8.40
N GLN A 201 13.86 19.48 8.21
CA GLN A 201 13.05 20.00 9.32
C GLN A 201 12.43 18.88 10.15
N ALA A 202 11.96 17.81 9.49
CA ALA A 202 11.41 16.64 10.14
C ALA A 202 12.42 15.97 11.07
N PHE A 203 13.65 15.76 10.63
CA PHE A 203 14.72 15.17 11.44
C PHE A 203 15.10 16.07 12.61
N ALA A 204 15.16 17.38 12.41
CA ALA A 204 15.38 18.33 13.51
C ALA A 204 14.26 18.26 14.56
N ALA A 205 13.00 18.19 14.14
CA ALA A 205 11.84 18.06 15.02
C ALA A 205 11.88 16.73 15.80
N ILE A 206 12.25 15.61 15.18
CA ILE A 206 12.43 14.32 15.85
C ILE A 206 13.50 14.45 16.92
N GLY A 207 14.67 15.02 16.58
CA GLY A 207 15.78 15.22 17.54
C GLY A 207 15.39 16.08 18.74
N GLN A 208 14.65 17.18 18.52
CA GLN A 208 14.15 18.05 19.59
C GLN A 208 13.13 17.33 20.49
N GLY A 209 12.24 16.51 19.90
CA GLY A 209 11.23 15.75 20.63
C GLY A 209 11.80 14.63 21.51
N ARG A 210 13.03 14.19 21.27
CA ARG A 210 13.73 13.11 21.98
C ARG A 210 12.85 11.86 22.15
N PRO A 211 12.26 11.30 21.08
CA PRO A 211 11.47 10.09 21.19
C PRO A 211 12.37 8.90 21.51
N GLY A 212 11.85 7.93 22.24
CA GLY A 212 12.53 6.65 22.49
C GLY A 212 12.48 5.70 21.28
N GLY A 213 11.70 6.03 20.25
CA GLY A 213 11.60 5.27 19.02
C GLY A 213 10.85 6.01 17.91
N LEU A 214 10.94 5.49 16.70
CA LEU A 214 10.33 6.06 15.49
C LEU A 214 9.47 5.00 14.77
N ILE A 215 8.32 5.41 14.30
CA ILE A 215 7.52 4.65 13.32
C ILE A 215 7.58 5.41 12.00
N VAL A 216 7.95 4.72 10.93
CA VAL A 216 7.95 5.27 9.57
C VAL A 216 6.80 4.65 8.81
N LEU A 217 5.74 5.43 8.57
CA LEU A 217 4.65 5.05 7.71
C LEU A 217 5.07 5.27 6.27
N PHE A 218 5.11 4.16 5.53
CA PHE A 218 5.64 4.15 4.18
C PHE A 218 4.53 4.53 3.20
N GLY A 219 4.53 5.78 2.78
CA GLY A 219 3.89 6.19 1.54
C GLY A 219 4.87 6.20 0.39
N PRO A 220 4.39 6.72 -0.73
CA PRO A 220 5.24 6.96 -1.86
C PRO A 220 6.33 7.97 -1.50
N MET A 221 7.42 7.45 -0.98
CA MET A 221 8.66 8.18 -0.83
C MET A 221 9.44 8.08 -2.14
N ARG A 222 10.06 9.16 -2.55
CA ARG A 222 10.95 9.14 -3.72
C ARG A 222 12.16 8.25 -3.43
N GLY A 223 12.74 7.63 -4.45
CA GLY A 223 13.77 6.59 -4.28
C GLY A 223 14.96 6.95 -3.36
N ASN A 224 15.26 8.26 -3.19
CA ASN A 224 16.35 8.72 -2.32
C ASN A 224 15.90 9.06 -0.88
N ASP A 225 14.63 9.01 -0.56
CA ASP A 225 14.15 9.40 0.77
C ASP A 225 14.44 8.32 1.81
N LEU A 226 14.27 7.06 1.45
CA LEU A 226 14.52 5.96 2.37
C LEU A 226 15.97 5.89 2.87
N PRO A 227 17.02 5.98 2.02
CA PRO A 227 18.40 6.03 2.48
C PRO A 227 18.64 7.14 3.49
N ARG A 228 18.07 8.34 3.29
CA ARG A 228 18.19 9.47 4.22
C ARG A 228 17.57 9.18 5.58
N ILE A 229 16.39 8.52 5.59
CA ILE A 229 15.74 8.12 6.84
C ILE A 229 16.59 7.07 7.57
N VAL A 230 17.08 6.06 6.84
CA VAL A 230 17.92 4.99 7.40
C VAL A 230 19.21 5.57 7.99
N GLU A 231 19.88 6.46 7.27
CA GLU A 231 21.08 7.17 7.77
C GLU A 231 20.77 7.94 9.06
N PHE A 232 19.66 8.68 9.07
CA PHE A 232 19.25 9.44 10.26
C PHE A 232 19.02 8.53 11.48
N VAL A 233 18.25 7.43 11.32
CA VAL A 233 17.91 6.56 12.45
C VAL A 233 19.11 5.76 12.96
N THR A 234 20.00 5.33 12.07
CA THR A 234 21.22 4.59 12.44
C THR A 234 22.24 5.50 13.12
N SER A 235 22.49 6.70 12.59
CA SER A 235 23.40 7.68 13.19
C SER A 235 22.93 8.16 14.57
N ASN A 236 21.62 8.24 14.80
CA ASN A 236 21.06 8.62 16.10
C ASN A 236 20.73 7.42 17.00
N ARG A 237 21.02 6.19 16.57
CA ARG A 237 20.69 4.94 17.28
C ARG A 237 19.22 4.91 17.73
N LEU A 238 18.33 5.40 16.88
CA LEU A 238 16.91 5.53 17.16
C LEU A 238 16.17 4.25 16.75
N PRO A 239 15.66 3.45 17.71
CA PRO A 239 14.90 2.24 17.41
C PRO A 239 13.70 2.58 16.48
N THR A 240 13.59 1.88 15.36
CA THR A 240 12.63 2.26 14.31
C THR A 240 11.89 1.06 13.77
N VAL A 241 10.56 1.21 13.66
CA VAL A 241 9.67 0.29 12.94
C VAL A 241 9.33 0.89 11.59
N PHE A 242 9.67 0.17 10.52
CA PHE A 242 9.28 0.52 9.16
C PHE A 242 8.02 -0.24 8.75
N GLU A 243 7.20 0.37 7.94
CA GLU A 243 6.00 -0.26 7.39
C GLU A 243 6.32 -1.32 6.33
N LEU A 244 7.40 -1.16 5.57
CA LEU A 244 7.83 -2.06 4.50
C LEU A 244 9.32 -2.39 4.58
N GLY A 245 9.70 -3.61 4.15
CA GLY A 245 10.98 -4.28 4.34
C GLY A 245 12.26 -3.64 3.83
N GLN A 246 12.16 -2.55 3.10
CA GLN A 246 13.34 -1.87 2.59
C GLN A 246 14.13 -1.13 3.68
N GLY A 247 13.45 -0.69 4.74
CA GLY A 247 14.08 0.00 5.86
C GLY A 247 15.02 -0.89 6.67
N VAL A 248 14.65 -2.15 6.88
CA VAL A 248 15.48 -3.14 7.60
C VAL A 248 16.71 -3.53 6.78
N ARG A 249 16.56 -3.70 5.46
CA ARG A 249 17.69 -3.98 4.57
C ARG A 249 18.76 -2.89 4.59
N GLY A 250 18.37 -1.65 4.89
CA GLY A 250 19.26 -0.51 5.05
C GLY A 250 19.86 -0.35 6.45
N GLY A 251 19.48 -1.18 7.43
CA GLY A 251 19.97 -1.11 8.81
C GLY A 251 18.94 -0.65 9.87
N GLY A 252 17.67 -0.51 9.50
CA GLY A 252 16.59 -0.28 10.47
C GLY A 252 16.35 -1.49 11.37
N LEU A 253 15.80 -1.26 12.59
CA LEU A 253 15.65 -2.30 13.60
C LEU A 253 14.65 -3.38 13.21
N MET A 254 13.45 -2.99 12.77
CA MET A 254 12.38 -3.94 12.42
C MET A 254 11.44 -3.38 11.36
N GLU A 255 10.70 -4.28 10.75
CA GLU A 255 9.55 -3.93 9.91
C GLU A 255 8.31 -4.64 10.41
N PHE A 256 7.19 -3.98 10.26
CA PHE A 256 5.89 -4.59 10.47
C PHE A 256 4.84 -3.93 9.59
N GLY A 257 4.38 -4.65 8.61
CA GLY A 257 3.43 -4.18 7.62
C GLY A 257 2.63 -5.32 7.01
N PRO A 258 1.72 -5.00 6.09
CA PRO A 258 0.95 -6.03 5.40
C PRO A 258 1.89 -6.91 4.57
N SER A 259 1.72 -8.24 4.67
CA SER A 259 2.32 -9.15 3.69
C SER A 259 1.65 -8.91 2.35
N VAL A 260 2.45 -8.66 1.33
CA VAL A 260 1.98 -8.49 -0.06
C VAL A 260 2.31 -9.72 -0.91
N SER A 261 2.79 -10.79 -0.26
CA SER A 261 3.23 -12.03 -0.89
C SER A 261 2.31 -13.23 -0.67
N ASP A 262 1.24 -13.08 0.12
CA ASP A 262 0.27 -14.16 0.43
C ASP A 262 -1.02 -14.05 -0.40
#